data_eb1962bfaae1069794530e2f397c9b18
#
_entry.id   eb1962bfaae1069794530e2f397c9b18
#
_cell.length_a   1.000
_cell.length_b   1.000
_cell.length_c   1.000
_cell.angle_alpha   90.00
_cell.angle_beta   90.00
_cell.angle_gamma   90.00
#
_symmetry.space_group_name_H-M   'P 1'
#
loop_
_entity.id
_entity.type
_entity.pdbx_description
1 polymer ?
#
loop_
_entity_poly.entity_id
_entity_poly.type
_entity_poly.pdbx_seq_one_letter_code
_entity_poly.pdbx_strand_id
1 'polypeptide(L)'
;MIDINEQKQEITAAVAARIRYFRRLKGFSQEELALKAGLNPAYFGQVERGLKCPTVDTLYKIAKALEVPLPELLRFDTSSNCSEENLERLKDLLSRVPVEKIDRVFQVIEDILGLF
;
A
#
# COMPACT_ATOMS: atom_id res chain seq x y z
N MET A 1 20.50 19.42 2.45
CA MET A 1 20.50 18.43 3.54
C MET A 1 19.08 18.29 4.04
N ILE A 2 18.51 17.09 3.95
CA ILE A 2 17.12 16.85 4.39
C ILE A 2 17.09 16.77 5.91
N ASP A 3 16.17 17.51 6.53
CA ASP A 3 15.95 17.49 7.96
C ASP A 3 15.47 16.09 8.38
N ILE A 4 15.96 15.60 9.52
CA ILE A 4 15.55 14.30 10.07
C ILE A 4 14.05 14.23 10.27
N ASN A 5 13.42 15.33 10.70
CA ASN A 5 11.98 15.40 10.88
C ASN A 5 11.22 15.27 9.56
N GLU A 6 11.72 15.85 8.50
CA GLU A 6 11.13 15.71 7.16
C GLU A 6 11.23 14.29 6.66
N GLN A 7 12.39 13.64 6.85
CA GLN A 7 12.58 12.25 6.49
C GLN A 7 11.62 11.34 7.24
N LYS A 8 11.44 11.59 8.54
CA LYS A 8 10.51 10.82 9.37
C LYS A 8 9.07 10.98 8.87
N GLN A 9 8.68 12.19 8.49
CA GLN A 9 7.34 12.44 7.96
C GLN A 9 7.14 11.75 6.62
N GLU A 10 8.13 11.74 5.77
CA GLU A 10 8.06 11.05 4.47
C GLU A 10 7.88 9.55 4.65
N ILE A 11 8.67 8.95 5.54
CA ILE A 11 8.57 7.52 5.83
C ILE A 11 7.22 7.20 6.45
N THR A 12 6.77 8.01 7.40
CA THR A 12 5.49 7.81 8.07
C THR A 12 4.33 7.85 7.06
N ALA A 13 4.35 8.81 6.16
CA ALA A 13 3.34 8.94 5.11
C ALA A 13 3.38 7.77 4.14
N ALA A 14 4.57 7.32 3.77
CA ALA A 14 4.73 6.20 2.85
C ALA A 14 4.21 4.89 3.47
N VAL A 15 4.54 4.64 4.73
CA VAL A 15 4.03 3.47 5.45
C VAL A 15 2.51 3.53 5.57
N ALA A 16 1.98 4.69 5.92
CA ALA A 16 0.53 4.88 6.05
C ALA A 16 -0.19 4.56 4.73
N ALA A 17 0.38 5.00 3.61
CA ALA A 17 -0.19 4.75 2.28
C ALA A 17 -0.19 3.25 1.95
N ARG A 18 0.89 2.53 2.29
CA ARG A 18 0.97 1.10 2.06
C ARG A 18 -0.05 0.33 2.90
N ILE A 19 -0.20 0.72 4.17
CA ILE A 19 -1.19 0.10 5.06
C ILE A 19 -2.61 0.31 4.49
N ARG A 20 -2.95 1.53 4.08
CA ARG A 20 -4.26 1.81 3.48
C ARG A 20 -4.48 1.00 2.21
N TYR A 21 -3.45 0.88 1.39
CA TYR A 21 -3.54 0.12 0.13
C TYR A 21 -3.94 -1.34 0.40
N PHE A 22 -3.20 -2.01 1.29
CA PHE A 22 -3.49 -3.40 1.59
C PHE A 22 -4.81 -3.57 2.35
N ARG A 23 -5.13 -2.63 3.24
CA ARG A 23 -6.40 -2.68 3.96
C ARG A 23 -7.59 -2.66 2.99
N ARG A 24 -7.56 -1.73 2.04
CA ARG A 24 -8.63 -1.62 1.04
C ARG A 24 -8.66 -2.83 0.11
N LEU A 25 -7.49 -3.32 -0.25
CA LEU A 25 -7.39 -4.51 -1.09
C LEU A 25 -8.03 -5.72 -0.42
N LYS A 26 -7.86 -5.85 0.89
CA LYS A 26 -8.44 -6.95 1.68
C LYS A 26 -9.90 -6.69 2.08
N GLY A 27 -10.40 -5.49 1.84
CA GLY A 27 -11.78 -5.16 2.15
C GLY A 27 -12.06 -4.87 3.61
N PHE A 28 -11.03 -4.51 4.39
CA PHE A 28 -11.21 -4.18 5.81
C PHE A 28 -11.49 -2.71 6.02
N SER A 29 -12.34 -2.40 7.01
CA SER A 29 -12.44 -1.05 7.55
C SER A 29 -11.24 -0.77 8.45
N GLN A 30 -11.01 0.50 8.80
CA GLN A 30 -9.96 0.85 9.77
C GLN A 30 -10.16 0.12 11.09
N GLU A 31 -11.39 0.10 11.55
CA GLU A 31 -11.74 -0.52 12.82
C GLU A 31 -11.51 -2.03 12.80
N GLU A 32 -11.92 -2.69 11.72
CA GLU A 32 -11.72 -4.13 11.57
C GLU A 32 -10.25 -4.49 11.57
N LEU A 33 -9.42 -3.75 10.84
CA LEU A 33 -7.99 -4.04 10.81
C LEU A 33 -7.33 -3.76 12.16
N ALA A 34 -7.71 -2.68 12.82
CA ALA A 34 -7.18 -2.35 14.14
C ALA A 34 -7.47 -3.48 15.13
N LEU A 35 -8.70 -3.96 15.16
CA LEU A 35 -9.09 -5.06 16.04
C LEU A 35 -8.34 -6.33 15.69
N LYS A 36 -8.21 -6.63 14.41
CA LYS A 36 -7.50 -7.82 13.94
C LYS A 36 -6.02 -7.79 14.32
N ALA A 37 -5.42 -6.60 14.31
CA ALA A 37 -4.02 -6.42 14.68
C ALA A 37 -3.82 -6.27 16.19
N GLY A 38 -4.90 -6.23 16.97
CA GLY A 38 -4.80 -6.03 18.41
C GLY A 38 -4.41 -4.62 18.80
N LEU A 39 -4.77 -3.64 17.98
CA LEU A 39 -4.44 -2.23 18.20
C LEU A 39 -5.67 -1.42 18.56
N ASN A 40 -5.44 -0.34 19.30
CA ASN A 40 -6.51 0.61 19.59
C ASN A 40 -6.94 1.29 18.28
N PRO A 41 -8.24 1.33 17.96
CA PRO A 41 -8.70 1.92 16.69
C PRO A 41 -8.34 3.39 16.53
N ALA A 42 -8.36 4.19 17.60
CA ALA A 42 -7.98 5.60 17.54
C ALA A 42 -6.50 5.75 17.19
N TYR A 43 -5.64 4.94 17.81
CA TYR A 43 -4.21 4.93 17.50
C TYR A 43 -3.97 4.47 16.05
N PHE A 44 -4.62 3.41 15.64
CA PHE A 44 -4.49 2.91 14.28
C PHE A 44 -4.91 3.96 13.25
N GLY A 45 -6.00 4.68 13.52
CA GLY A 45 -6.44 5.78 12.68
C GLY A 45 -5.37 6.86 12.52
N GLN A 46 -4.66 7.18 13.60
CA GLN A 46 -3.56 8.15 13.55
C GLN A 46 -2.39 7.63 12.71
N VAL A 47 -2.06 6.35 12.83
CA VAL A 47 -1.02 5.72 12.00
C VAL A 47 -1.42 5.78 10.53
N GLU A 48 -2.65 5.44 10.21
CA GLU A 48 -3.11 5.39 8.81
C GLU A 48 -3.20 6.78 8.18
N ARG A 49 -3.40 7.83 9.00
CA ARG A 49 -3.39 9.21 8.50
C ARG A 49 -2.01 9.83 8.45
N GLY A 50 -0.98 9.07 8.85
CA GLY A 50 0.39 9.57 8.83
C GLY A 50 0.72 10.52 9.98
N LEU A 51 -0.10 10.54 11.03
CA LEU A 51 0.10 11.40 12.20
C LEU A 51 1.03 10.80 13.23
N LYS A 52 1.16 9.48 13.24
CA LYS A 52 2.05 8.76 14.14
C LYS A 52 2.85 7.72 13.37
N CYS A 53 4.14 7.65 13.69
CA CYS A 53 5.01 6.65 13.09
C CYS A 53 4.91 5.36 13.91
N PRO A 54 4.48 4.25 13.31
CA PRO A 54 4.38 2.99 14.03
C PRO A 54 5.76 2.42 14.31
N THR A 55 5.88 1.68 15.41
CA THR A 55 7.08 0.90 15.70
C THR A 55 7.12 -0.33 14.81
N VAL A 56 8.29 -0.98 14.73
CA VAL A 56 8.43 -2.22 13.97
C VAL A 56 7.49 -3.30 14.50
N ASP A 57 7.32 -3.38 15.81
CA ASP A 57 6.40 -4.31 16.44
C ASP A 57 4.96 -4.07 15.97
N THR A 58 4.53 -2.81 15.96
CA THR A 58 3.20 -2.45 15.48
C THR A 58 3.03 -2.79 14.00
N LEU A 59 4.05 -2.51 13.18
CA LEU A 59 4.02 -2.87 11.77
C LEU A 59 3.90 -4.37 11.55
N TYR A 60 4.60 -5.15 12.36
CA TYR A 60 4.51 -6.60 12.28
C TYR A 60 3.10 -7.09 12.58
N LYS A 61 2.45 -6.52 13.60
CA LYS A 61 1.07 -6.87 13.94
C LYS A 61 0.11 -6.53 12.80
N ILE A 62 0.30 -5.38 12.17
CA ILE A 62 -0.52 -4.95 11.03
C ILE A 62 -0.30 -5.88 9.83
N ALA A 63 0.95 -6.18 9.53
CA ALA A 63 1.29 -7.07 8.40
C ALA A 63 0.67 -8.45 8.60
N LYS A 64 0.76 -8.97 9.81
CA LYS A 64 0.19 -10.27 10.14
C LYS A 64 -1.33 -10.26 9.99
N ALA A 65 -1.99 -9.21 10.44
CA ALA A 65 -3.44 -9.06 10.31
C ALA A 65 -3.86 -8.95 8.85
N LEU A 66 -3.04 -8.31 8.01
CA LEU A 66 -3.28 -8.18 6.57
C LEU A 66 -2.88 -9.43 5.80
N GLU A 67 -2.18 -10.36 6.43
CA GLU A 67 -1.63 -11.55 5.79
C GLU A 67 -0.66 -11.20 4.66
N VAL A 68 0.16 -10.17 4.88
CA VAL A 68 1.21 -9.78 3.95
C VAL A 68 2.56 -9.82 4.67
N PRO A 69 3.65 -10.09 3.95
CA PRO A 69 4.99 -10.02 4.56
C PRO A 69 5.29 -8.59 5.01
N LEU A 70 5.96 -8.45 6.16
CA LEU A 70 6.32 -7.13 6.66
C LEU A 70 7.05 -6.26 5.64
N PRO A 71 8.01 -6.79 4.86
CA PRO A 71 8.69 -5.97 3.85
C PRO A 71 7.75 -5.29 2.85
N GLU A 72 6.58 -5.85 2.61
CA GLU A 72 5.61 -5.24 1.69
C GLU A 72 5.07 -3.91 2.22
N LEU A 73 4.98 -3.74 3.54
CA LEU A 73 4.56 -2.48 4.15
C LEU A 73 5.66 -1.42 4.08
N LEU A 74 6.91 -1.86 3.92
CA LEU A 74 8.07 -0.97 3.87
C LEU A 74 8.60 -0.78 2.45
N ARG A 75 7.85 -1.26 1.47
CA ARG A 75 8.25 -1.17 0.07
C ARG A 75 7.88 0.20 -0.48
N PHE A 76 8.83 1.12 -0.40
CA PHE A 76 8.67 2.47 -0.92
C PHE A 76 9.35 2.56 -2.27
N ASP A 77 8.64 3.06 -3.23
CA ASP A 77 9.24 3.33 -4.52
C ASP A 77 9.78 4.76 -4.49
N THR A 78 11.02 4.88 -4.05
CA THR A 78 11.70 6.16 -4.00
C THR A 78 12.35 6.53 -5.32
N SER A 79 12.50 5.56 -6.20
CA SER A 79 12.98 5.81 -7.55
C SER A 79 11.75 5.89 -8.43
N SER A 80 11.32 7.07 -8.73
CA SER A 80 10.16 7.39 -9.55
C SER A 80 10.19 6.72 -10.94
N ASN A 81 10.17 5.41 -10.99
CA ASN A 81 10.03 4.67 -12.24
C ASN A 81 8.60 4.71 -12.76
N CYS A 82 7.66 5.11 -11.90
CA CYS A 82 6.28 5.38 -12.30
C CYS A 82 6.02 6.87 -12.12
N SER A 83 6.26 7.65 -13.16
CA SER A 83 5.82 9.03 -13.17
C SER A 83 4.29 9.05 -13.17
N GLU A 84 3.71 10.13 -12.66
CA GLU A 84 2.26 10.34 -12.72
C GLU A 84 1.73 10.22 -14.14
N GLU A 85 2.53 10.67 -15.08
CA GLU A 85 2.25 10.59 -16.51
C GLU A 85 2.07 9.15 -16.97
N ASN A 86 2.96 8.25 -16.55
CA ASN A 86 2.87 6.84 -16.89
C ASN A 86 1.66 6.16 -16.23
N LEU A 87 1.33 6.55 -15.01
CA LEU A 87 0.14 6.04 -14.33
C LEU A 87 -1.14 6.46 -15.04
N GLU A 88 -1.23 7.73 -15.44
CA GLU A 88 -2.39 8.24 -16.18
C GLU A 88 -2.52 7.53 -17.52
N ARG A 89 -1.40 7.31 -18.20
CA ARG A 89 -1.38 6.59 -19.46
C ARG A 89 -1.88 5.15 -19.30
N LEU A 90 -1.44 4.48 -18.22
CA LEU A 90 -1.87 3.12 -17.93
C LEU A 90 -3.37 3.07 -17.64
N LYS A 91 -3.87 4.00 -16.83
CA LYS A 91 -5.30 4.10 -16.54
C LYS A 91 -6.12 4.32 -17.80
N ASP A 92 -5.66 5.21 -18.67
CA ASP A 92 -6.33 5.49 -19.94
C ASP A 92 -6.39 4.25 -20.82
N LEU A 93 -5.28 3.53 -20.94
CA LEU A 93 -5.23 2.29 -21.73
C LEU A 93 -6.16 1.23 -21.17
N LEU A 94 -6.19 1.08 -19.85
CA LEU A 94 -7.06 0.09 -19.21
C LEU A 94 -8.53 0.43 -19.36
N SER A 95 -8.88 1.73 -19.37
CA SER A 95 -10.27 2.15 -19.54
C SER A 95 -10.81 1.84 -20.93
N ARG A 96 -9.92 1.66 -21.91
CA ARG A 96 -10.32 1.34 -23.29
C ARG A 96 -10.45 -0.15 -23.53
N VAL A 97 -10.07 -0.97 -22.57
CA VAL A 97 -10.14 -2.43 -22.72
C VAL A 97 -11.58 -2.89 -22.53
N PRO A 98 -12.16 -3.63 -23.49
CA PRO A 98 -13.48 -4.22 -23.29
C PRO A 98 -13.48 -5.18 -22.12
N VAL A 99 -14.57 -5.23 -21.37
CA VAL A 99 -14.72 -6.10 -20.19
C VAL A 99 -14.40 -7.55 -20.55
N GLU A 100 -14.77 -7.99 -21.74
CA GLU A 100 -14.53 -9.34 -22.23
C GLU A 100 -13.04 -9.71 -22.35
N LYS A 101 -12.17 -8.71 -22.49
CA LYS A 101 -10.73 -8.91 -22.69
C LYS A 101 -9.89 -8.62 -21.46
N ILE A 102 -10.52 -8.21 -20.36
CA ILE A 102 -9.81 -7.87 -19.15
C ILE A 102 -9.00 -9.04 -18.62
N ASP A 103 -9.58 -10.24 -18.59
CA ASP A 103 -8.87 -11.44 -18.13
C ASP A 103 -7.61 -11.71 -18.95
N ARG A 104 -7.70 -11.46 -20.25
CA ARG A 104 -6.55 -11.64 -21.13
C ARG A 104 -5.45 -10.62 -20.86
N VAL A 105 -5.84 -9.38 -20.53
CA VAL A 105 -4.87 -8.34 -20.15
C VAL A 105 -4.14 -8.74 -18.87
N PHE A 106 -4.86 -9.22 -17.87
CA PHE A 106 -4.25 -9.71 -16.63
C PHE A 106 -3.31 -10.88 -16.91
N GLN A 107 -3.69 -11.80 -17.80
CA GLN A 107 -2.84 -12.91 -18.16
C GLN A 107 -1.52 -12.45 -18.80
N VAL A 108 -1.59 -11.47 -19.70
CA VAL A 108 -0.38 -10.91 -20.33
C VAL A 108 0.51 -10.24 -19.28
N ILE A 109 -0.07 -9.51 -18.35
CA ILE A 109 0.69 -8.86 -17.28
C ILE A 109 1.37 -9.90 -16.39
N GLU A 110 0.65 -10.95 -16.02
CA GLU A 110 1.22 -12.05 -15.22
C GLU A 110 2.37 -12.72 -15.95
N ASP A 111 2.23 -12.95 -17.26
CA ASP A 111 3.28 -13.53 -18.08
C ASP A 111 4.54 -12.66 -18.10
N ILE A 112 4.36 -11.34 -18.24
CA ILE A 112 5.47 -10.39 -18.24
C ILE A 112 6.19 -10.38 -16.89
N LEU A 113 5.43 -10.49 -15.79
CA LEU A 113 5.98 -10.48 -14.45
C LEU A 113 6.57 -11.84 -14.04
N GLY A 114 6.29 -12.89 -14.83
CA GLY A 114 6.76 -14.24 -14.50
C GLY A 114 6.02 -14.87 -13.34
N LEU A 115 4.77 -14.47 -13.11
CA LEU A 115 3.95 -14.98 -12.01
C LEU A 115 3.13 -16.18 -12.48
N PHE A 116 3.71 -17.36 -12.41
CA PHE A 116 3.01 -18.59 -12.72
C PHE A 116 2.91 -19.46 -11.51
#